data_dab367ab6c4f5e4f236566838c602f50
#
_entry.id   dab367ab6c4f5e4f236566838c602f50
#
_cell.length_a   1.000
_cell.length_b   1.000
_cell.length_c   1.000
_cell.angle_alpha   90.00
_cell.angle_beta   90.00
_cell.angle_gamma   90.00
#
_symmetry.space_group_name_H-M   'P 1'
#
loop_
_entity.id
_entity.type
_entity.pdbx_description
1 polymer ?
#
loop_
_entity_poly.entity_id
_entity_poly.type
_entity_poly.pdbx_seq_one_letter_code
_entity_poly.pdbx_strand_id
1 'polypeptide(L)'
;GQRGAASFNQYFGMQQMSSELEGQTAVYVVSPQWFTKTGYDASAFQQYFNSDQLTAYLSQQQGDAAAQYAAQRLLQLYPDVAMAESVQKLSEGKKLSRFEERHIEMMAHLNERQDAFFSNFAALNNENYDQRILPYMADLPDTFSYQALEEIATAEAKKKTNNNQFGIDNHFYKTRLAGKVAKLRGFQTKQSYEKSPEYNDLQLVLDQFAKSKTNVIFIIPPVNSKWMEYT
;
A
#
# COMPACT_ATOMS: atom_id res chain seq x y z
N GLY A 1 3.18 7.16 -2.73
CA GLY A 1 2.95 5.89 -2.02
C GLY A 1 3.07 6.07 -0.52
N GLN A 2 2.26 5.33 0.22
CA GLN A 2 2.29 5.33 1.67
C GLN A 2 3.50 4.53 2.17
N ARG A 3 4.30 5.12 3.07
CA ARG A 3 5.49 4.48 3.62
C ARG A 3 5.06 3.33 4.54
N GLY A 4 5.50 2.12 4.21
CA GLY A 4 5.20 0.94 5.00
C GLY A 4 3.89 0.22 4.61
N ALA A 5 3.13 0.67 3.62
CA ALA A 5 1.99 -0.09 3.10
C ALA A 5 2.50 -1.25 2.24
N ALA A 6 2.12 -2.47 2.59
CA ALA A 6 2.44 -3.71 1.87
C ALA A 6 1.17 -4.37 1.32
N SER A 7 1.27 -5.58 0.81
CA SER A 7 0.16 -6.24 0.09
C SER A 7 -1.11 -6.37 0.93
N PHE A 8 -1.00 -6.60 2.23
CA PHE A 8 -2.18 -6.76 3.09
C PHE A 8 -2.99 -5.47 3.24
N ASN A 9 -2.33 -4.29 3.36
CA ASN A 9 -3.06 -3.00 3.31
C ASN A 9 -3.72 -2.76 1.97
N GLN A 10 -3.02 -3.12 0.88
CA GLN A 10 -3.56 -2.94 -0.47
C GLN A 10 -4.76 -3.84 -0.70
N TYR A 11 -4.73 -5.08 -0.20
CA TYR A 11 -5.87 -6.00 -0.25
C TYR A 11 -7.11 -5.37 0.40
N PHE A 12 -6.99 -4.80 1.60
CA PHE A 12 -8.11 -4.13 2.26
C PHE A 12 -8.57 -2.87 1.53
N GLY A 13 -7.64 -2.07 0.99
CA GLY A 13 -8.00 -0.94 0.13
C GLY A 13 -8.78 -1.34 -1.12
N MET A 14 -8.45 -2.49 -1.72
CA MET A 14 -9.16 -3.02 -2.89
C MET A 14 -10.60 -3.45 -2.57
N GLN A 15 -10.93 -3.78 -1.32
CA GLN A 15 -12.29 -4.16 -0.95
C GLN A 15 -13.28 -3.00 -1.15
N GLN A 16 -12.87 -1.78 -0.85
CA GLN A 16 -13.69 -0.57 -1.07
C GLN A 16 -13.91 -0.27 -2.57
N MET A 17 -12.95 -0.65 -3.42
CA MET A 17 -12.94 -0.35 -4.85
C MET A 17 -13.29 -1.57 -5.72
N SER A 18 -13.82 -2.63 -5.13
CA SER A 18 -13.98 -3.92 -5.83
C SER A 18 -14.82 -3.84 -7.11
N SER A 19 -15.87 -3.01 -7.11
CA SER A 19 -16.71 -2.76 -8.30
C SER A 19 -16.00 -1.96 -9.39
N GLU A 20 -15.05 -1.11 -9.01
CA GLU A 20 -14.28 -0.26 -9.94
C GLU A 20 -13.13 -1.02 -10.61
N LEU A 21 -12.72 -2.14 -10.04
CA LEU A 21 -11.62 -2.97 -10.56
C LEU A 21 -12.06 -3.86 -11.72
N GLU A 22 -13.35 -4.12 -11.88
CA GLU A 22 -13.84 -5.09 -12.87
C GLU A 22 -13.48 -4.68 -14.30
N GLY A 23 -12.72 -5.54 -14.99
CA GLY A 23 -12.29 -5.33 -16.38
C GLY A 23 -11.30 -4.18 -16.59
N GLN A 24 -10.81 -3.55 -15.53
CA GLN A 24 -9.86 -2.43 -15.61
C GLN A 24 -8.40 -2.90 -15.74
N THR A 25 -7.50 -1.96 -15.97
CA THR A 25 -6.06 -2.19 -15.91
C THR A 25 -5.49 -1.53 -14.67
N ALA A 26 -4.85 -2.30 -13.79
CA ALA A 26 -4.18 -1.84 -12.59
C ALA A 26 -2.65 -1.89 -12.76
N VAL A 27 -1.97 -0.87 -12.26
CA VAL A 27 -0.50 -0.90 -12.10
C VAL A 27 -0.20 -1.20 -10.64
N TYR A 28 0.44 -2.34 -10.41
CA TYR A 28 0.76 -2.81 -9.07
C TYR A 28 2.27 -2.78 -8.82
N VAL A 29 2.68 -1.97 -7.86
CA VAL A 29 4.10 -1.83 -7.49
C VAL A 29 4.43 -2.80 -6.37
N VAL A 30 5.31 -3.77 -6.64
CA VAL A 30 5.78 -4.76 -5.65
C VAL A 30 7.20 -4.41 -5.23
N SER A 31 7.41 -4.22 -3.93
CA SER A 31 8.76 -3.98 -3.41
C SER A 31 9.34 -5.24 -2.78
N PRO A 32 10.48 -5.77 -3.27
CA PRO A 32 11.11 -6.99 -2.73
C PRO A 32 11.42 -6.88 -1.23
N GLN A 33 11.67 -5.70 -0.71
CA GLN A 33 11.96 -5.46 0.71
C GLN A 33 10.80 -5.80 1.66
N TRP A 34 9.58 -6.03 1.16
CA TRP A 34 8.44 -6.43 1.98
C TRP A 34 8.50 -7.91 2.38
N PHE A 35 9.22 -8.73 1.59
CA PHE A 35 9.26 -10.19 1.73
C PHE A 35 10.27 -10.67 2.76
N THR A 36 10.43 -9.96 3.87
CA THR A 36 11.30 -10.37 4.97
C THR A 36 10.63 -11.46 5.82
N LYS A 37 11.43 -12.24 6.56
CA LYS A 37 10.94 -13.33 7.41
C LYS A 37 9.90 -12.86 8.44
N THR A 38 10.06 -11.69 9.00
CA THR A 38 9.14 -11.10 9.97
C THR A 38 7.89 -10.52 9.31
N GLY A 39 7.96 -10.28 7.99
CA GLY A 39 6.90 -9.65 7.24
C GLY A 39 6.66 -8.21 7.69
N TYR A 40 5.41 -7.85 7.74
CA TYR A 40 4.93 -6.50 7.90
C TYR A 40 4.81 -6.08 9.37
N ASP A 41 5.10 -4.82 9.66
CA ASP A 41 4.96 -4.24 11.00
C ASP A 41 3.47 -3.96 11.30
N ALA A 42 2.97 -4.51 12.42
CA ALA A 42 1.59 -4.34 12.85
C ALA A 42 1.20 -2.86 13.03
N SER A 43 2.11 -2.03 13.56
CA SER A 43 1.85 -0.59 13.74
C SER A 43 1.67 0.14 12.42
N ALA A 44 2.44 -0.23 11.39
CA ALA A 44 2.30 0.33 10.06
C ALA A 44 1.01 -0.14 9.39
N PHE A 45 0.58 -1.40 9.61
CA PHE A 45 -0.70 -1.88 9.14
C PHE A 45 -1.86 -1.06 9.75
N GLN A 46 -1.90 -0.94 11.06
CA GLN A 46 -2.97 -0.23 11.79
C GLN A 46 -3.08 1.25 11.39
N GLN A 47 -1.96 1.89 11.03
CA GLN A 47 -1.94 3.30 10.61
C GLN A 47 -2.76 3.55 9.33
N TYR A 48 -2.83 2.57 8.42
CA TYR A 48 -3.48 2.71 7.10
C TYR A 48 -4.77 1.92 6.97
N PHE A 49 -5.11 1.15 8.00
CA PHE A 49 -6.34 0.39 8.06
C PHE A 49 -7.46 1.21 8.71
N ASN A 50 -8.66 1.17 8.14
CA ASN A 50 -9.81 1.92 8.62
C ASN A 50 -11.10 1.10 8.65
N SER A 51 -12.16 1.69 9.24
CA SER A 51 -13.47 1.03 9.40
C SER A 51 -14.15 0.72 8.09
N ASP A 52 -13.96 1.55 7.04
CA ASP A 52 -14.61 1.35 5.75
C ASP A 52 -14.01 0.16 5.01
N GLN A 53 -12.69 0.02 5.08
CA GLN A 53 -12.00 -1.16 4.57
C GLN A 53 -12.48 -2.43 5.28
N LEU A 54 -12.69 -2.37 6.59
CA LEU A 54 -13.19 -3.50 7.36
C LEU A 54 -14.62 -3.86 6.96
N THR A 55 -15.52 -2.89 6.91
CA THR A 55 -16.93 -3.14 6.54
C THR A 55 -17.05 -3.63 5.11
N ALA A 56 -16.28 -3.06 4.17
CA ALA A 56 -16.22 -3.54 2.79
C ALA A 56 -15.70 -4.98 2.70
N TYR A 57 -14.67 -5.32 3.47
CA TYR A 57 -14.16 -6.68 3.57
C TYR A 57 -15.23 -7.64 4.11
N LEU A 58 -15.84 -7.33 5.24
CA LEU A 58 -16.82 -8.21 5.90
C LEU A 58 -18.09 -8.41 5.04
N SER A 59 -18.54 -7.39 4.31
CA SER A 59 -19.73 -7.49 3.44
C SER A 59 -19.51 -8.37 2.20
N GLN A 60 -18.26 -8.53 1.74
CA GLN A 60 -17.95 -9.28 0.52
C GLN A 60 -17.54 -10.74 0.78
N GLN A 61 -17.38 -11.16 2.04
CA GLN A 61 -16.79 -12.45 2.37
C GLN A 61 -17.83 -13.57 2.41
N GLN A 62 -17.51 -14.66 1.74
CA GLN A 62 -18.34 -15.86 1.70
C GLN A 62 -17.79 -17.05 2.52
N GLY A 63 -16.75 -16.79 3.33
CA GLY A 63 -16.12 -17.82 4.17
C GLY A 63 -15.22 -18.78 3.39
N ASP A 64 -14.68 -18.37 2.25
CA ASP A 64 -13.68 -19.12 1.50
C ASP A 64 -12.30 -19.11 2.17
N ALA A 65 -11.35 -19.88 1.65
CA ALA A 65 -10.01 -20.00 2.22
C ALA A 65 -9.23 -18.65 2.23
N ALA A 66 -9.47 -17.79 1.23
CA ALA A 66 -8.85 -16.47 1.16
C ALA A 66 -9.40 -15.56 2.26
N ALA A 67 -10.73 -15.54 2.46
CA ALA A 67 -11.38 -14.82 3.54
C ALA A 67 -10.91 -15.31 4.91
N GLN A 68 -10.82 -16.63 5.09
CA GLN A 68 -10.34 -17.22 6.32
C GLN A 68 -8.89 -16.78 6.64
N TYR A 69 -7.99 -16.88 5.66
CA TYR A 69 -6.60 -16.42 5.83
C TYR A 69 -6.53 -14.93 6.15
N ALA A 70 -7.26 -14.09 5.41
CA ALA A 70 -7.28 -12.65 5.64
C ALA A 70 -7.78 -12.30 7.05
N ALA A 71 -8.82 -12.98 7.55
CA ALA A 71 -9.33 -12.80 8.91
C ALA A 71 -8.29 -13.21 9.97
N GLN A 72 -7.63 -14.36 9.80
CA GLN A 72 -6.56 -14.81 10.70
C GLN A 72 -5.41 -13.80 10.73
N ARG A 73 -5.00 -13.32 9.56
CA ARG A 73 -3.91 -12.35 9.42
C ARG A 73 -4.28 -10.99 10.03
N LEU A 74 -5.53 -10.55 9.85
CA LEU A 74 -6.03 -9.31 10.46
C LEU A 74 -5.96 -9.38 11.98
N LEU A 75 -6.43 -10.46 12.61
CA LEU A 75 -6.37 -10.64 14.06
C LEU A 75 -4.94 -10.72 14.61
N GLN A 76 -3.98 -11.24 13.82
CA GLN A 76 -2.56 -11.22 14.19
C GLN A 76 -1.98 -9.80 14.22
N LEU A 77 -2.36 -8.96 13.25
CA LEU A 77 -1.83 -7.61 13.11
C LEU A 77 -2.61 -6.58 13.93
N TYR A 78 -3.90 -6.85 14.19
CA TYR A 78 -4.80 -5.95 14.90
C TYR A 78 -5.80 -6.75 15.76
N PRO A 79 -5.37 -7.27 16.92
CA PRO A 79 -6.23 -8.09 17.78
C PRO A 79 -7.51 -7.38 18.25
N ASP A 80 -7.40 -6.08 18.52
CA ASP A 80 -8.50 -5.24 19.02
C ASP A 80 -9.26 -4.53 17.88
N VAL A 81 -9.31 -5.13 16.70
CA VAL A 81 -10.03 -4.58 15.54
C VAL A 81 -11.53 -4.48 15.85
N ALA A 82 -12.19 -3.45 15.32
CA ALA A 82 -13.63 -3.34 15.42
C ALA A 82 -14.31 -4.61 14.85
N MET A 83 -15.46 -4.98 15.39
CA MET A 83 -16.19 -6.21 14.99
C MET A 83 -15.32 -7.49 15.07
N ALA A 84 -14.40 -7.57 16.05
CA ALA A 84 -13.48 -8.69 16.22
C ALA A 84 -14.18 -10.05 16.27
N GLU A 85 -15.41 -10.15 16.82
CA GLU A 85 -16.18 -11.39 16.84
C GLU A 85 -16.55 -11.88 15.43
N SER A 86 -16.95 -10.99 14.54
CA SER A 86 -17.23 -11.32 13.14
C SER A 86 -15.96 -11.74 12.41
N VAL A 87 -14.86 -11.04 12.64
CA VAL A 87 -13.54 -11.41 12.09
C VAL A 87 -13.10 -12.78 12.62
N GLN A 88 -13.31 -13.06 13.91
CA GLN A 88 -12.99 -14.34 14.53
C GLN A 88 -13.77 -15.50 13.88
N LYS A 89 -15.07 -15.32 13.62
CA LYS A 89 -15.89 -16.33 12.92
C LYS A 89 -15.33 -16.63 11.53
N LEU A 90 -15.00 -15.60 10.75
CA LEU A 90 -14.39 -15.79 9.43
C LEU A 90 -13.04 -16.49 9.53
N SER A 91 -12.23 -16.17 10.54
CA SER A 91 -10.92 -16.81 10.76
C SER A 91 -11.03 -18.32 11.04
N GLU A 92 -12.18 -18.76 11.54
CA GLU A 92 -12.54 -20.16 11.80
C GLU A 92 -13.24 -20.83 10.59
N GLY A 93 -13.36 -20.12 9.47
CA GLY A 93 -14.08 -20.61 8.27
C GLY A 93 -15.58 -20.65 8.43
N LYS A 94 -16.13 -19.95 9.44
CA LYS A 94 -17.58 -19.87 9.68
C LYS A 94 -18.18 -18.69 8.91
N LYS A 95 -19.42 -18.85 8.49
CA LYS A 95 -20.19 -17.76 7.86
C LYS A 95 -20.74 -16.80 8.92
N LEU A 96 -20.92 -15.56 8.53
CA LEU A 96 -21.63 -14.57 9.34
C LEU A 96 -23.13 -14.90 9.40
N SER A 97 -23.76 -14.58 10.51
CA SER A 97 -25.21 -14.67 10.65
C SER A 97 -25.89 -13.48 9.96
N ARG A 98 -27.17 -13.64 9.62
CA ARG A 98 -27.98 -12.54 9.04
C ARG A 98 -28.04 -11.28 9.92
N PHE A 99 -27.89 -11.44 11.23
CA PHE A 99 -27.85 -10.32 12.15
C PHE A 99 -26.53 -9.56 12.03
N GLU A 100 -25.41 -10.28 11.94
CA GLU A 100 -24.08 -9.69 11.74
C GLU A 100 -23.98 -9.01 10.37
N GLU A 101 -24.50 -9.64 9.31
CA GLU A 101 -24.56 -9.05 7.96
C GLU A 101 -25.31 -7.71 7.98
N ARG A 102 -26.49 -7.67 8.60
CA ARG A 102 -27.27 -6.41 8.74
C ARG A 102 -26.54 -5.35 9.58
N HIS A 103 -25.83 -5.77 10.62
CA HIS A 103 -25.05 -4.85 11.42
C HIS A 103 -23.90 -4.24 10.60
N ILE A 104 -23.20 -5.05 9.81
CA ILE A 104 -22.13 -4.62 8.92
C ILE A 104 -22.67 -3.64 7.85
N GLU A 105 -23.80 -3.96 7.21
CA GLU A 105 -24.47 -3.07 6.27
C GLU A 105 -24.84 -1.71 6.91
N MET A 106 -25.37 -1.73 8.11
CA MET A 106 -25.68 -0.50 8.85
C MET A 106 -24.42 0.34 9.12
N MET A 107 -23.32 -0.32 9.53
CA MET A 107 -22.04 0.37 9.77
C MET A 107 -21.45 0.94 8.48
N ALA A 108 -21.54 0.22 7.36
CA ALA A 108 -21.11 0.73 6.06
C ALA A 108 -21.84 2.02 5.67
N HIS A 109 -23.17 2.04 5.82
CA HIS A 109 -23.98 3.24 5.56
C HIS A 109 -23.67 4.41 6.49
N LEU A 110 -23.34 4.14 7.77
CA LEU A 110 -22.92 5.18 8.70
C LEU A 110 -21.57 5.78 8.29
N ASN A 111 -20.64 4.95 7.90
CA ASN A 111 -19.32 5.38 7.43
C ASN A 111 -19.44 6.25 6.17
N GLU A 112 -20.19 5.81 5.16
CA GLU A 112 -20.47 6.59 3.94
C GLU A 112 -21.03 7.98 4.24
N ARG A 113 -21.94 8.10 5.20
CA ARG A 113 -22.50 9.39 5.60
C ARG A 113 -21.48 10.29 6.30
N GLN A 114 -20.61 9.69 7.13
CA GLN A 114 -19.52 10.42 7.76
C GLN A 114 -18.53 10.93 6.72
N ASP A 115 -18.12 10.10 5.78
CA ASP A 115 -17.20 10.48 4.72
C ASP A 115 -17.77 11.55 3.81
N ALA A 116 -19.05 11.45 3.43
CA ALA A 116 -19.74 12.48 2.67
C ALA A 116 -19.82 13.81 3.44
N PHE A 117 -20.03 13.76 4.76
CA PHE A 117 -20.02 14.95 5.59
C PHE A 117 -18.64 15.60 5.67
N PHE A 118 -17.60 14.80 5.95
CA PHE A 118 -16.22 15.30 6.07
C PHE A 118 -15.61 15.71 4.72
N SER A 119 -15.98 15.07 3.62
CA SER A 119 -15.50 15.43 2.27
C SER A 119 -15.93 16.83 1.87
N ASN A 120 -17.12 17.28 2.30
CA ASN A 120 -17.57 18.64 2.08
C ASN A 120 -16.69 19.69 2.78
N PHE A 121 -16.11 19.36 3.93
CA PHE A 121 -15.17 20.25 4.61
C PHE A 121 -13.75 20.14 4.02
N ALA A 122 -13.32 18.96 3.60
CA ALA A 122 -12.01 18.75 2.98
C ALA A 122 -11.91 19.43 1.61
N ALA A 123 -12.99 19.44 0.84
CA ALA A 123 -13.05 20.14 -0.45
C ALA A 123 -12.89 21.66 -0.34
N LEU A 124 -13.25 22.24 0.82
CA LEU A 124 -13.11 23.68 1.07
C LEU A 124 -11.67 24.10 1.43
N ASN A 125 -10.78 23.16 1.74
CA ASN A 125 -9.42 23.43 2.23
C ASN A 125 -8.33 22.69 1.46
N ASN A 126 -8.47 22.52 0.14
CA ASN A 126 -7.47 21.83 -0.67
C ASN A 126 -6.30 22.78 -1.09
N GLU A 127 -5.72 23.49 -0.10
CA GLU A 127 -4.58 24.39 -0.30
C GLU A 127 -3.41 23.72 -1.03
N ASN A 128 -3.22 22.42 -0.81
CA ASN A 128 -2.16 21.65 -1.47
C ASN A 128 -2.37 21.55 -2.99
N TYR A 129 -3.61 21.32 -3.43
CA TYR A 129 -3.93 21.27 -4.84
C TYR A 129 -3.83 22.65 -5.48
N ASP A 130 -4.46 23.63 -4.87
CA ASP A 130 -4.54 25.01 -5.39
C ASP A 130 -3.17 25.70 -5.43
N GLN A 131 -2.34 25.48 -4.42
CA GLN A 131 -1.03 26.15 -4.32
C GLN A 131 0.11 25.38 -5.02
N ARG A 132 0.05 24.05 -5.09
CA ARG A 132 1.18 23.22 -5.54
C ARG A 132 0.95 22.50 -6.85
N ILE A 133 -0.27 22.27 -7.25
CA ILE A 133 -0.58 21.49 -8.47
C ILE A 133 -1.20 22.39 -9.53
N LEU A 134 -2.28 23.07 -9.18
CA LEU A 134 -3.07 23.86 -10.13
C LEU A 134 -2.24 24.91 -10.89
N PRO A 135 -1.31 25.68 -10.27
CA PRO A 135 -0.50 26.65 -11.00
C PRO A 135 0.39 26.06 -12.10
N TYR A 136 0.78 24.79 -11.93
CA TYR A 136 1.64 24.09 -12.89
C TYR A 136 0.86 23.32 -13.96
N MET A 137 -0.43 23.11 -13.78
CA MET A 137 -1.25 22.40 -14.77
C MET A 137 -1.54 23.24 -16.02
N ALA A 138 -1.61 24.56 -15.87
CA ALA A 138 -1.85 25.47 -16.98
C ALA A 138 -0.70 25.53 -18.01
N ASP A 139 0.52 25.20 -17.56
CA ASP A 139 1.74 25.27 -18.38
C ASP A 139 2.19 23.88 -18.88
N LEU A 140 1.36 22.84 -18.68
CA LEU A 140 1.70 21.51 -19.17
C LEU A 140 1.59 21.49 -20.71
N PRO A 141 2.63 21.02 -21.41
CA PRO A 141 2.57 20.90 -22.87
C PRO A 141 1.58 19.81 -23.28
N ASP A 142 0.91 19.99 -24.39
CA ASP A 142 0.00 19.01 -24.97
C ASP A 142 0.70 17.68 -25.33
N THR A 143 2.01 17.72 -25.53
CA THR A 143 2.84 16.56 -25.81
C THR A 143 4.15 16.60 -25.02
N PHE A 144 4.57 15.44 -24.51
CA PHE A 144 5.83 15.30 -23.79
C PHE A 144 6.89 14.63 -24.67
N SER A 145 8.06 15.25 -24.76
CA SER A 145 9.26 14.58 -25.26
C SER A 145 9.97 13.90 -24.09
N TYR A 146 9.82 12.58 -23.98
CA TYR A 146 10.51 11.81 -22.93
C TYR A 146 12.03 11.91 -23.05
N GLN A 147 12.57 12.01 -24.27
CA GLN A 147 14.01 12.19 -24.47
C GLN A 147 14.51 13.53 -23.92
N ALA A 148 13.83 14.63 -24.17
CA ALA A 148 14.18 15.92 -23.62
C ALA A 148 14.06 15.96 -22.09
N LEU A 149 13.02 15.31 -21.54
CA LEU A 149 12.84 15.17 -20.09
C LEU A 149 13.97 14.34 -19.47
N GLU A 150 14.44 13.28 -20.12
CA GLU A 150 15.53 12.44 -19.64
C GLU A 150 16.84 13.23 -19.56
N GLU A 151 17.15 14.03 -20.56
CA GLU A 151 18.34 14.88 -20.57
C GLU A 151 18.32 15.89 -19.42
N ILE A 152 17.18 16.59 -19.23
CA ILE A 152 16.99 17.56 -18.15
C ILE A 152 17.09 16.86 -16.77
N ALA A 153 16.38 15.75 -16.61
CA ALA A 153 16.37 14.97 -15.36
C ALA A 153 17.77 14.45 -15.02
N THR A 154 18.53 13.98 -16.01
CA THR A 154 19.90 13.51 -15.84
C THR A 154 20.83 14.65 -15.43
N ALA A 155 20.71 15.82 -16.05
CA ALA A 155 21.52 16.98 -15.70
C ALA A 155 21.23 17.48 -14.27
N GLU A 156 19.96 17.54 -13.88
CA GLU A 156 19.55 17.92 -12.52
C GLU A 156 19.94 16.85 -11.48
N ALA A 157 19.78 15.57 -11.81
CA ALA A 157 20.19 14.49 -10.93
C ALA A 157 21.71 14.56 -10.64
N LYS A 158 22.54 14.75 -11.64
CA LYS A 158 24.01 14.90 -11.47
C LYS A 158 24.38 16.01 -10.50
N LYS A 159 23.66 17.14 -10.50
CA LYS A 159 23.90 18.24 -9.56
C LYS A 159 23.55 17.86 -8.12
N LYS A 160 22.47 17.08 -7.96
CA LYS A 160 21.89 16.74 -6.65
C LYS A 160 22.42 15.46 -6.02
N THR A 161 23.25 14.68 -6.75
CA THR A 161 23.72 13.35 -6.31
C THR A 161 25.23 13.18 -6.37
N ASN A 162 26.01 14.25 -6.22
CA ASN A 162 27.46 14.29 -6.46
C ASN A 162 28.33 14.24 -5.19
N ASN A 163 27.75 14.25 -3.99
CA ASN A 163 28.48 14.26 -2.72
C ASN A 163 28.62 12.87 -2.06
N ASN A 164 28.17 11.81 -2.72
CA ASN A 164 28.20 10.47 -2.17
C ASN A 164 28.39 9.40 -3.25
N GLN A 165 28.97 8.26 -2.85
CA GLN A 165 29.27 7.15 -3.74
C GLN A 165 28.03 6.40 -4.23
N PHE A 166 26.88 6.59 -3.58
CA PHE A 166 25.63 5.89 -3.90
C PHE A 166 24.84 6.58 -5.02
N GLY A 167 25.21 7.81 -5.39
CA GLY A 167 24.47 8.61 -6.37
C GLY A 167 23.05 8.96 -5.92
N ILE A 168 22.81 9.03 -4.59
CA ILE A 168 21.55 9.45 -4.00
C ILE A 168 21.57 10.94 -3.68
N ASP A 169 20.39 11.51 -3.43
CA ASP A 169 20.25 12.94 -3.13
C ASP A 169 21.22 13.41 -2.04
N ASN A 170 21.90 14.49 -2.31
CA ASN A 170 22.95 15.06 -1.48
C ASN A 170 22.48 15.42 -0.07
N HIS A 171 21.27 15.99 0.04
CA HIS A 171 20.67 16.38 1.32
C HIS A 171 20.26 15.13 2.11
N PHE A 172 19.60 14.20 1.45
CA PHE A 172 19.19 12.93 2.07
C PHE A 172 20.41 12.15 2.59
N TYR A 173 21.46 12.03 1.78
CA TYR A 173 22.69 11.38 2.21
C TYR A 173 23.25 12.02 3.47
N LYS A 174 23.47 13.36 3.42
CA LYS A 174 24.07 14.11 4.53
C LYS A 174 23.27 14.01 5.82
N THR A 175 21.95 14.09 5.73
CA THR A 175 21.08 14.19 6.92
C THR A 175 20.63 12.84 7.46
N ARG A 176 20.55 11.81 6.61
CA ARG A 176 19.93 10.53 6.98
C ARG A 176 20.87 9.33 6.96
N LEU A 177 21.88 9.34 6.09
CA LEU A 177 22.69 8.16 5.82
C LEU A 177 24.15 8.28 6.24
N ALA A 178 24.82 9.42 6.04
CA ALA A 178 26.26 9.56 6.21
C ALA A 178 26.78 9.00 7.56
N GLY A 179 26.09 9.28 8.66
CA GLY A 179 26.45 8.77 9.98
C GLY A 179 26.11 7.29 10.25
N LYS A 180 25.43 6.62 9.32
CA LYS A 180 24.92 5.25 9.50
C LYS A 180 25.49 4.24 8.51
N VAL A 181 26.08 4.70 7.41
CA VAL A 181 26.53 3.86 6.30
C VAL A 181 27.39 2.68 6.76
N ALA A 182 28.39 2.93 7.60
CA ALA A 182 29.29 1.89 8.09
C ALA A 182 28.56 0.78 8.88
N LYS A 183 27.48 1.13 9.59
CA LYS A 183 26.65 0.18 10.36
C LYS A 183 25.69 -0.60 9.50
N LEU A 184 25.36 -0.09 8.31
CA LEU A 184 24.43 -0.73 7.38
C LEU A 184 25.12 -1.76 6.47
N ARG A 185 26.45 -1.75 6.42
CA ARG A 185 27.19 -2.69 5.57
C ARG A 185 26.94 -4.14 6.00
N GLY A 186 26.37 -4.93 5.10
CA GLY A 186 26.03 -6.33 5.35
C GLY A 186 24.85 -6.51 6.32
N PHE A 187 24.07 -5.47 6.60
CA PHE A 187 22.96 -5.52 7.56
C PHE A 187 21.90 -6.57 7.17
N GLN A 188 21.63 -6.70 5.88
CA GLN A 188 20.61 -7.63 5.37
C GLN A 188 21.15 -9.00 4.94
N THR A 189 22.47 -9.24 4.99
CA THR A 189 23.06 -10.52 4.57
C THR A 189 22.57 -11.73 5.35
N LYS A 190 22.01 -11.53 6.54
CA LYS A 190 21.43 -12.58 7.40
C LYS A 190 19.91 -12.69 7.27
N GLN A 191 19.28 -11.88 6.45
CA GLN A 191 17.84 -11.95 6.25
C GLN A 191 17.49 -13.03 5.25
N SER A 192 16.48 -13.84 5.57
CA SER A 192 15.93 -14.83 4.65
C SER A 192 14.62 -14.30 4.07
N TYR A 193 14.47 -14.46 2.77
CA TYR A 193 13.25 -14.14 2.01
C TYR A 193 12.41 -15.40 1.72
N GLU A 194 12.82 -16.58 2.19
CA GLU A 194 12.20 -17.85 1.81
C GLU A 194 10.81 -18.08 2.43
N LYS A 195 10.54 -17.48 3.59
CA LYS A 195 9.29 -17.68 4.36
C LYS A 195 8.80 -16.34 4.91
N SER A 196 8.22 -15.54 4.05
CA SER A 196 7.55 -14.30 4.46
C SER A 196 6.03 -14.48 4.45
N PRO A 197 5.29 -13.96 5.42
CA PRO A 197 3.83 -13.89 5.34
C PRO A 197 3.37 -13.03 4.14
N GLU A 198 4.20 -12.12 3.65
CA GLU A 198 3.92 -11.28 2.50
C GLU A 198 3.61 -12.06 1.21
N TYR A 199 4.13 -13.30 1.06
CA TYR A 199 3.76 -14.15 -0.09
C TYR A 199 2.27 -14.49 -0.10
N ASN A 200 1.72 -14.84 1.06
CA ASN A 200 0.29 -15.13 1.19
C ASN A 200 -0.54 -13.84 1.14
N ASP A 201 -0.03 -12.76 1.71
CA ASP A 201 -0.68 -11.44 1.65
C ASP A 201 -0.75 -10.94 0.19
N LEU A 202 0.32 -11.12 -0.61
CA LEU A 202 0.32 -10.85 -2.04
C LEU A 202 -0.66 -11.76 -2.79
N GLN A 203 -0.73 -13.05 -2.42
CA GLN A 203 -1.68 -13.98 -3.07
C GLN A 203 -3.13 -13.50 -2.93
N LEU A 204 -3.53 -12.93 -1.79
CA LEU A 204 -4.87 -12.33 -1.65
C LEU A 204 -5.11 -11.22 -2.68
N VAL A 205 -4.11 -10.38 -2.93
CA VAL A 205 -4.20 -9.31 -3.94
C VAL A 205 -4.35 -9.89 -5.34
N LEU A 206 -3.57 -10.93 -5.67
CA LEU A 206 -3.65 -11.62 -6.97
C LEU A 206 -5.00 -12.28 -7.18
N ASP A 207 -5.52 -12.94 -6.15
CA ASP A 207 -6.84 -13.59 -6.19
C ASP A 207 -7.96 -12.55 -6.38
N GLN A 208 -7.85 -11.39 -5.74
CA GLN A 208 -8.80 -10.28 -5.93
C GLN A 208 -8.76 -9.75 -7.37
N PHE A 209 -7.59 -9.54 -7.95
CA PHE A 209 -7.46 -9.13 -9.34
C PHE A 209 -8.01 -10.19 -10.31
N ALA A 210 -7.75 -11.47 -10.05
CA ALA A 210 -8.30 -12.55 -10.86
C ALA A 210 -9.84 -12.59 -10.78
N LYS A 211 -10.40 -12.44 -9.58
CA LYS A 211 -11.86 -12.42 -9.34
C LYS A 211 -12.53 -11.25 -10.08
N SER A 212 -11.91 -10.07 -10.08
CA SER A 212 -12.42 -8.88 -10.77
C SER A 212 -12.03 -8.83 -12.26
N LYS A 213 -11.33 -9.84 -12.78
CA LYS A 213 -10.83 -9.85 -14.18
C LYS A 213 -10.02 -8.60 -14.53
N THR A 214 -9.30 -8.07 -13.56
CA THR A 214 -8.44 -6.90 -13.72
C THR A 214 -7.16 -7.30 -14.45
N ASN A 215 -6.79 -6.55 -15.49
CA ASN A 215 -5.49 -6.69 -16.12
C ASN A 215 -4.43 -6.02 -15.24
N VAL A 216 -3.36 -6.73 -14.87
CA VAL A 216 -2.36 -6.22 -13.92
C VAL A 216 -1.00 -6.05 -14.58
N ILE A 217 -0.44 -4.86 -14.45
CA ILE A 217 0.93 -4.54 -14.84
C ILE A 217 1.77 -4.46 -13.55
N PHE A 218 2.72 -5.39 -13.39
CA PHE A 218 3.62 -5.37 -12.24
C PHE A 218 4.82 -4.48 -12.48
N ILE A 219 5.13 -3.62 -11.51
CA ILE A 219 6.35 -2.83 -11.47
C ILE A 219 7.16 -3.23 -10.25
N ILE A 220 8.38 -3.72 -10.47
CA ILE A 220 9.37 -3.92 -9.43
C ILE A 220 10.33 -2.73 -9.47
N PRO A 221 10.36 -1.86 -8.44
CA PRO A 221 11.26 -0.71 -8.43
C PRO A 221 12.72 -1.17 -8.52
N PRO A 222 13.56 -0.49 -9.31
CA PRO A 222 14.97 -0.82 -9.38
C PRO A 222 15.66 -0.58 -8.04
N VAL A 223 16.54 -1.48 -7.66
CA VAL A 223 17.40 -1.31 -6.49
C VAL A 223 18.70 -0.65 -6.93
N ASN A 224 19.17 0.34 -6.17
CA ASN A 224 20.46 0.99 -6.43
C ASN A 224 21.59 -0.04 -6.31
N SER A 225 22.29 -0.32 -7.41
CA SER A 225 23.32 -1.34 -7.46
C SER A 225 24.48 -1.13 -6.47
N LYS A 226 24.82 0.12 -6.18
CA LYS A 226 25.85 0.46 -5.20
C LYS A 226 25.40 0.25 -3.76
N TRP A 227 24.09 0.12 -3.54
CA TRP A 227 23.52 -0.18 -2.24
C TRP A 227 23.56 -1.67 -1.93
N MET A 228 23.61 -2.53 -2.94
CA MET A 228 23.62 -4.00 -2.76
C MET A 228 24.80 -4.51 -1.94
N GLU A 229 25.89 -3.75 -1.86
CA GLU A 229 27.03 -4.11 -0.99
C GLU A 229 26.75 -3.87 0.50
N TYR A 230 25.67 -3.14 0.82
CA TYR A 230 25.30 -2.72 2.17
C TYR A 230 24.07 -3.43 2.72
N THR A 231 23.35 -4.13 1.86
CA THR A 231 22.11 -4.84 2.22
C THR A 231 22.26 -6.35 2.16
#